data_178a541a896a860c96fa36b3e2e189b3
#
_entry.id   178a541a896a860c96fa36b3e2e189b3
#
_cell.length_a   1.000
_cell.length_b   1.000
_cell.length_c   1.000
_cell.angle_alpha   90.00
_cell.angle_beta   90.00
_cell.angle_gamma   90.00
#
_symmetry.space_group_name_H-M   'P 1'
#
loop_
_entity.id
_entity.type
_entity.pdbx_description
1 polymer ?
#
loop_
_entity_poly.entity_id
_entity_poly.type
_entity_poly.pdbx_seq_one_letter_code
_entity_poly.pdbx_strand_id
1 'polypeptide(L)'
;MLSIKKLNFILKNNKKLKFIFVFFLAIFFVVYITIPKLLNFSTESIKENLKKNNNIKINSILKVEYKIFPTPRLNLLNSNFTIGKEAIEVTNSEINIILRISQILNFKKINYKRLVINKGSSKINLDNIKQLLIINEKNKKKLIFRESNLIFFEKDKTFFEINDAIIKIGYGNKQKKLSVDGIFLNNKIFIKLENKKNKKNNLSLKIGALDISTKISFETNDDENIYGLLNLEVFNNFLKFNFVKGDSTKIIDGFIRSKLFNTSINGELTFKPNFYVKLYLKPTNLNLEKLFPLIQNFFLSDHISNLSLIKKINGSFNFKSKFEGDIIFKNGVVIFRDFKLYKDKSLNFSAKITKFGKKGKIQFNLVKIIQYNNNLTKHIRITGLIIPSNSKVIFEKFYINDNKLSVEKIEDYENKFKEEVIQKSLKNIFNENKLNKYFNSLM
;
A
#
# COMPACT_ATOMS: atom_id res chain seq x y z
N MET A 1 -43.39 26.95 -43.49
CA MET A 1 -42.18 26.37 -42.94
C MET A 1 -41.11 26.30 -44.04
N LEU A 2 -40.09 27.16 -44.01
CA LEU A 2 -38.99 27.14 -44.99
C LEU A 2 -38.19 25.87 -44.82
N SER A 3 -38.04 25.08 -45.89
CA SER A 3 -37.27 23.83 -45.79
C SER A 3 -35.79 24.15 -45.45
N ILE A 4 -35.15 23.32 -44.60
CA ILE A 4 -33.72 23.44 -44.22
C ILE A 4 -32.83 23.57 -45.47
N LYS A 5 -33.21 22.95 -46.61
CA LYS A 5 -32.50 23.08 -47.89
C LYS A 5 -32.52 24.51 -48.44
N LYS A 6 -33.65 25.24 -48.36
CA LYS A 6 -33.74 26.66 -48.78
C LYS A 6 -32.91 27.57 -47.92
N LEU A 7 -32.90 27.32 -46.59
CA LEU A 7 -32.09 28.11 -45.65
C LEU A 7 -30.57 27.91 -45.92
N ASN A 8 -30.14 26.69 -46.17
CA ASN A 8 -28.75 26.38 -46.55
C ASN A 8 -28.32 27.03 -47.87
N PHE A 9 -29.22 27.09 -48.86
CA PHE A 9 -28.95 27.74 -50.15
C PHE A 9 -28.80 29.28 -50.00
N ILE A 10 -29.68 29.94 -49.23
CA ILE A 10 -29.63 31.38 -48.96
C ILE A 10 -28.37 31.73 -48.15
N LEU A 11 -28.02 30.95 -47.15
CA LEU A 11 -26.81 31.13 -46.35
C LEU A 11 -25.51 30.87 -47.14
N LYS A 12 -25.55 30.01 -48.18
CA LYS A 12 -24.37 29.72 -49.00
C LYS A 12 -23.93 30.88 -49.87
N ASN A 13 -24.87 31.71 -50.34
CA ASN A 13 -24.60 32.77 -51.30
C ASN A 13 -24.41 34.17 -50.69
N ASN A 14 -24.71 34.38 -49.41
CA ASN A 14 -24.61 35.73 -48.82
C ASN A 14 -23.72 35.72 -47.53
N LYS A 15 -22.46 36.20 -47.66
CA LYS A 15 -21.51 36.23 -46.55
C LYS A 15 -22.01 37.06 -45.38
N LYS A 16 -22.69 38.18 -45.62
CA LYS A 16 -23.25 39.05 -44.56
C LYS A 16 -24.38 38.35 -43.81
N LEU A 17 -25.24 37.62 -44.49
CA LEU A 17 -26.35 36.88 -43.88
C LEU A 17 -25.84 35.71 -43.02
N LYS A 18 -24.75 35.05 -43.43
CA LYS A 18 -24.08 34.08 -42.61
C LYS A 18 -23.53 34.64 -41.30
N PHE A 19 -22.88 35.81 -41.40
CA PHE A 19 -22.31 36.47 -40.22
C PHE A 19 -23.41 36.85 -39.23
N ILE A 20 -24.49 37.46 -39.72
CA ILE A 20 -25.67 37.83 -38.93
C ILE A 20 -26.29 36.59 -38.26
N PHE A 21 -26.45 35.51 -38.99
CA PHE A 21 -27.00 34.26 -38.44
C PHE A 21 -26.11 33.67 -37.35
N VAL A 22 -24.80 33.62 -37.58
CA VAL A 22 -23.83 33.12 -36.59
C VAL A 22 -23.82 34.00 -35.34
N PHE A 23 -23.92 35.33 -35.52
CA PHE A 23 -23.99 36.31 -34.44
C PHE A 23 -25.25 36.10 -33.57
N PHE A 24 -26.43 35.98 -34.18
CA PHE A 24 -27.67 35.67 -33.46
C PHE A 24 -27.63 34.33 -32.76
N LEU A 25 -27.02 33.31 -33.39
CA LEU A 25 -26.84 31.99 -32.78
C LEU A 25 -25.91 32.05 -31.59
N ALA A 26 -24.84 32.86 -31.65
CA ALA A 26 -23.95 33.09 -30.55
C ALA A 26 -24.63 33.82 -29.36
N ILE A 27 -25.42 34.89 -29.65
CA ILE A 27 -26.23 35.59 -28.63
C ILE A 27 -27.22 34.62 -27.98
N PHE A 28 -27.96 33.86 -28.78
CA PHE A 28 -28.91 32.86 -28.26
C PHE A 28 -28.22 31.85 -27.36
N PHE A 29 -27.02 31.42 -27.74
CA PHE A 29 -26.23 30.48 -26.95
C PHE A 29 -25.76 31.08 -25.61
N VAL A 30 -25.32 32.33 -25.64
CA VAL A 30 -24.94 33.09 -24.43
C VAL A 30 -26.13 33.25 -23.50
N VAL A 31 -27.30 33.69 -24.03
CA VAL A 31 -28.55 33.79 -23.25
C VAL A 31 -28.95 32.46 -22.68
N TYR A 32 -28.94 31.40 -23.50
CA TYR A 32 -29.26 30.03 -23.07
C TYR A 32 -28.41 29.56 -21.88
N ILE A 33 -27.10 29.85 -21.88
CA ILE A 33 -26.17 29.47 -20.79
C ILE A 33 -26.35 30.38 -19.56
N THR A 34 -26.80 31.65 -19.73
CA THR A 34 -26.93 32.58 -18.60
C THR A 34 -28.26 32.44 -17.84
N ILE A 35 -29.34 31.99 -18.49
CA ILE A 35 -30.66 31.82 -17.87
C ILE A 35 -30.59 31.08 -16.51
N PRO A 36 -29.82 29.97 -16.34
CA PRO A 36 -29.74 29.29 -15.05
C PRO A 36 -29.18 30.11 -13.90
N LYS A 37 -28.46 31.21 -14.19
CA LYS A 37 -27.95 32.13 -13.16
C LYS A 37 -29.09 32.95 -12.52
N LEU A 38 -30.16 33.16 -13.27
CA LEU A 38 -31.35 33.89 -12.82
C LEU A 38 -32.34 33.00 -12.08
N LEU A 39 -32.15 31.69 -12.14
CA LEU A 39 -33.04 30.70 -11.55
C LEU A 39 -32.36 30.04 -10.34
N ASN A 40 -33.07 29.96 -9.22
CA ASN A 40 -32.57 29.29 -8.02
C ASN A 40 -32.78 27.81 -8.12
N PHE A 41 -31.68 27.04 -8.04
CA PHE A 41 -31.75 25.60 -7.91
C PHE A 41 -32.15 25.23 -6.50
N SER A 42 -33.22 24.45 -6.33
CA SER A 42 -33.61 23.94 -5.01
C SER A 42 -32.55 23.00 -4.44
N THR A 43 -32.11 23.27 -3.24
CA THR A 43 -31.12 22.45 -2.53
C THR A 43 -31.63 21.02 -2.33
N GLU A 44 -32.94 20.85 -2.07
CA GLU A 44 -33.60 19.55 -1.90
C GLU A 44 -33.56 18.76 -3.19
N SER A 45 -33.87 19.37 -4.32
CA SER A 45 -33.81 18.71 -5.62
C SER A 45 -32.39 18.24 -5.97
N ILE A 46 -31.37 19.01 -5.60
CA ILE A 46 -29.96 18.63 -5.75
C ILE A 46 -29.62 17.41 -4.89
N LYS A 47 -29.99 17.47 -3.59
CA LYS A 47 -29.74 16.38 -2.62
C LYS A 47 -30.41 15.07 -3.08
N GLU A 48 -31.67 15.11 -3.45
CA GLU A 48 -32.39 13.93 -3.95
C GLU A 48 -31.78 13.35 -5.21
N ASN A 49 -31.41 14.22 -6.16
CA ASN A 49 -30.82 13.80 -7.43
C ASN A 49 -29.46 13.10 -7.22
N LEU A 50 -28.60 13.65 -6.35
CA LEU A 50 -27.31 13.05 -6.01
C LEU A 50 -27.46 11.75 -5.21
N LYS A 51 -28.42 11.67 -4.30
CA LYS A 51 -28.74 10.44 -3.56
C LYS A 51 -29.22 9.35 -4.51
N LYS A 52 -30.19 9.64 -5.36
CA LYS A 52 -30.81 8.67 -6.29
C LYS A 52 -29.84 8.20 -7.37
N ASN A 53 -29.06 9.12 -7.94
CA ASN A 53 -28.23 8.84 -9.11
C ASN A 53 -26.81 8.41 -8.76
N ASN A 54 -26.25 8.78 -7.62
CA ASN A 54 -24.85 8.54 -7.27
C ASN A 54 -24.64 7.87 -5.92
N ASN A 55 -25.71 7.61 -5.18
CA ASN A 55 -25.62 7.13 -3.82
C ASN A 55 -24.80 8.08 -2.91
N ILE A 56 -24.92 9.40 -3.18
CA ILE A 56 -24.30 10.48 -2.40
C ILE A 56 -25.38 11.10 -1.52
N LYS A 57 -25.28 10.91 -0.21
CA LYS A 57 -26.15 11.52 0.79
C LYS A 57 -25.46 12.79 1.31
N ILE A 58 -26.01 13.94 0.96
CA ILE A 58 -25.49 15.21 1.42
C ILE A 58 -26.08 15.52 2.80
N ASN A 59 -25.21 15.75 3.77
CA ASN A 59 -25.58 16.07 5.15
C ASN A 59 -25.77 17.58 5.32
N SER A 60 -24.82 18.40 4.80
CA SER A 60 -24.90 19.85 4.86
C SER A 60 -24.32 20.50 3.60
N ILE A 61 -24.86 21.65 3.23
CA ILE A 61 -24.35 22.54 2.18
C ILE A 61 -24.46 23.98 2.72
N LEU A 62 -23.38 24.75 2.64
CA LEU A 62 -23.43 26.15 3.05
C LEU A 62 -24.10 27.02 1.97
N LYS A 63 -23.72 26.84 0.70
CA LYS A 63 -24.20 27.66 -0.43
C LYS A 63 -24.18 26.88 -1.73
N VAL A 64 -25.16 27.16 -2.59
CA VAL A 64 -25.22 26.68 -3.97
C VAL A 64 -25.02 27.86 -4.91
N GLU A 65 -24.07 27.75 -5.83
CA GLU A 65 -23.75 28.78 -6.83
C GLU A 65 -23.76 28.18 -8.24
N TYR A 66 -24.37 28.88 -9.19
CA TYR A 66 -24.24 28.56 -10.59
C TYR A 66 -23.07 29.31 -11.21
N LYS A 67 -22.13 28.61 -11.87
CA LYS A 67 -20.99 29.18 -12.59
C LYS A 67 -21.01 28.74 -14.06
N ILE A 68 -20.83 29.72 -14.97
CA ILE A 68 -20.88 29.47 -16.42
C ILE A 68 -19.52 28.98 -16.93
N PHE A 69 -18.45 29.65 -16.52
CA PHE A 69 -17.11 29.44 -17.05
C PHE A 69 -16.24 28.58 -16.13
N PRO A 70 -15.33 27.70 -16.66
CA PRO A 70 -15.09 27.32 -18.06
C PRO A 70 -16.15 26.40 -18.67
N THR A 71 -17.00 25.79 -17.86
CA THR A 71 -18.16 24.99 -18.26
C THR A 71 -19.29 25.22 -17.27
N PRO A 72 -20.56 25.20 -17.73
CA PRO A 72 -21.73 25.37 -16.86
C PRO A 72 -21.74 24.33 -15.74
N ARG A 73 -21.79 24.82 -14.49
CA ARG A 73 -21.74 23.95 -13.30
C ARG A 73 -22.46 24.55 -12.11
N LEU A 74 -22.93 23.66 -11.24
CA LEU A 74 -23.35 24.02 -9.88
C LEU A 74 -22.20 23.76 -8.93
N ASN A 75 -21.84 24.78 -8.14
CA ASN A 75 -20.88 24.66 -7.04
C ASN A 75 -21.65 24.57 -5.73
N LEU A 76 -21.41 23.51 -4.98
CA LEU A 76 -21.87 23.34 -3.61
C LEU A 76 -20.67 23.62 -2.72
N LEU A 77 -20.73 24.69 -1.95
CA LEU A 77 -19.63 25.15 -1.10
C LEU A 77 -19.77 24.58 0.31
N ASN A 78 -18.63 24.26 0.92
CA ASN A 78 -18.53 23.70 2.28
C ASN A 78 -19.54 22.57 2.52
N SER A 79 -19.45 21.54 1.68
CA SER A 79 -20.37 20.42 1.69
C SER A 79 -19.81 19.27 2.50
N ASN A 80 -20.65 18.70 3.37
CA ASN A 80 -20.39 17.44 4.05
C ASN A 80 -21.35 16.37 3.52
N PHE A 81 -20.84 15.21 3.16
CA PHE A 81 -21.65 14.15 2.57
C PHE A 81 -21.03 12.78 2.75
N THR A 82 -21.84 11.74 2.59
CA THR A 82 -21.42 10.36 2.58
C THR A 82 -21.67 9.70 1.23
N ILE A 83 -20.83 8.78 0.85
CA ILE A 83 -20.96 7.99 -0.39
C ILE A 83 -21.08 6.52 -0.03
N GLY A 84 -22.06 5.82 -0.62
CA GLY A 84 -22.21 4.37 -0.56
C GLY A 84 -22.35 3.84 0.87
N LYS A 85 -23.54 3.89 1.47
CA LYS A 85 -23.80 3.37 2.82
C LYS A 85 -22.62 3.62 3.81
N GLU A 86 -22.14 4.89 3.84
CA GLU A 86 -21.05 5.32 4.73
C GLU A 86 -19.66 4.72 4.42
N ALA A 87 -19.44 4.23 3.21
CA ALA A 87 -18.13 3.74 2.80
C ALA A 87 -17.08 4.87 2.71
N ILE A 88 -17.52 6.08 2.32
CA ILE A 88 -16.70 7.31 2.34
C ILE A 88 -17.49 8.41 3.03
N GLU A 89 -16.87 9.05 4.00
CA GLU A 89 -17.33 10.30 4.59
C GLU A 89 -16.44 11.43 4.09
N VAL A 90 -17.04 12.50 3.53
CA VAL A 90 -16.31 13.66 3.02
C VAL A 90 -16.75 14.89 3.78
N THR A 91 -15.78 15.66 4.27
CA THR A 91 -15.99 16.87 5.05
C THR A 91 -15.29 18.07 4.43
N ASN A 92 -15.88 19.27 4.59
CA ASN A 92 -15.32 20.57 4.16
C ASN A 92 -14.90 20.61 2.69
N SER A 93 -15.73 20.09 1.80
CA SER A 93 -15.43 20.00 0.37
C SER A 93 -16.26 20.94 -0.48
N GLU A 94 -15.79 21.18 -1.69
CA GLU A 94 -16.54 21.83 -2.77
C GLU A 94 -16.96 20.80 -3.80
N ILE A 95 -18.27 20.65 -4.06
CA ILE A 95 -18.79 19.78 -5.11
C ILE A 95 -19.11 20.58 -6.35
N ASN A 96 -18.44 20.30 -7.45
CA ASN A 96 -18.73 20.87 -8.76
C ASN A 96 -19.53 19.86 -9.60
N ILE A 97 -20.78 20.15 -9.84
CA ILE A 97 -21.68 19.37 -10.70
C ILE A 97 -21.60 19.95 -12.11
N ILE A 98 -20.82 19.30 -12.99
CA ILE A 98 -20.64 19.76 -14.38
C ILE A 98 -21.88 19.38 -15.20
N LEU A 99 -22.65 20.36 -15.61
CA LEU A 99 -23.92 20.17 -16.30
C LEU A 99 -23.72 19.76 -17.78
N ARG A 100 -24.73 19.10 -18.34
CA ARG A 100 -24.82 18.90 -19.79
C ARG A 100 -25.45 20.13 -20.44
N ILE A 101 -24.77 20.76 -21.38
CA ILE A 101 -25.22 21.99 -22.03
C ILE A 101 -26.60 21.82 -22.65
N SER A 102 -26.87 20.69 -23.31
CA SER A 102 -28.17 20.41 -23.95
C SER A 102 -29.37 20.29 -23.00
N GLN A 103 -29.12 20.22 -21.68
CA GLN A 103 -30.17 19.99 -20.68
C GLN A 103 -30.05 20.96 -19.49
N ILE A 104 -29.41 22.11 -19.73
CA ILE A 104 -29.08 23.08 -18.68
C ILE A 104 -30.36 23.74 -18.11
N LEU A 105 -31.42 23.84 -18.89
CA LEU A 105 -32.71 24.41 -18.49
C LEU A 105 -33.66 23.37 -17.85
N ASN A 106 -33.23 22.10 -17.69
CA ASN A 106 -34.04 21.10 -17.03
C ASN A 106 -33.77 21.09 -15.51
N PHE A 107 -34.46 21.97 -14.78
CA PHE A 107 -34.29 22.20 -13.33
C PHE A 107 -34.91 21.08 -12.49
N LYS A 108 -35.90 20.36 -13.00
CA LYS A 108 -36.55 19.25 -12.29
C LYS A 108 -35.68 18.00 -12.22
N LYS A 109 -34.83 17.79 -13.23
CA LYS A 109 -33.95 16.64 -13.32
C LYS A 109 -32.54 17.09 -13.69
N ILE A 110 -31.68 17.23 -12.70
CA ILE A 110 -30.28 17.63 -12.91
C ILE A 110 -29.53 16.54 -13.67
N ASN A 111 -29.24 16.83 -14.94
CA ASN A 111 -28.45 15.94 -15.77
C ASN A 111 -27.04 16.48 -15.92
N TYR A 112 -26.08 15.80 -15.36
CA TYR A 112 -24.68 16.21 -15.35
C TYR A 112 -23.78 15.22 -16.10
N LYS A 113 -22.63 15.72 -16.54
CA LYS A 113 -21.60 14.96 -17.25
C LYS A 113 -20.64 14.27 -16.29
N ARG A 114 -20.27 14.98 -15.22
CA ARG A 114 -19.34 14.51 -14.19
C ARG A 114 -19.51 15.29 -12.89
N LEU A 115 -19.10 14.67 -11.79
CA LEU A 115 -18.93 15.31 -10.48
C LEU A 115 -17.45 15.51 -10.21
N VAL A 116 -17.09 16.68 -9.72
CA VAL A 116 -15.74 16.99 -9.27
C VAL A 116 -15.84 17.48 -7.83
N ILE A 117 -15.19 16.78 -6.92
CA ILE A 117 -15.09 17.11 -5.51
C ILE A 117 -13.70 17.68 -5.31
N ASN A 118 -13.61 18.93 -4.91
CA ASN A 118 -12.35 19.61 -4.68
C ASN A 118 -12.15 19.81 -3.20
N LYS A 119 -10.92 19.66 -2.76
CA LYS A 119 -10.49 19.83 -1.36
C LYS A 119 -11.25 18.91 -0.40
N GLY A 120 -11.06 19.11 0.88
CA GLY A 120 -11.73 18.33 1.91
C GLY A 120 -10.98 17.08 2.34
N SER A 121 -11.43 16.50 3.45
CA SER A 121 -10.96 15.24 3.98
C SER A 121 -11.95 14.14 3.66
N SER A 122 -11.45 13.03 3.14
CA SER A 122 -12.24 11.85 2.79
C SER A 122 -11.83 10.68 3.68
N LYS A 123 -12.67 10.33 4.63
CA LYS A 123 -12.49 9.14 5.48
C LYS A 123 -13.06 7.91 4.76
N ILE A 124 -12.24 6.91 4.55
CA ILE A 124 -12.60 5.69 3.83
C ILE A 124 -12.57 4.52 4.81
N ASN A 125 -13.74 3.91 5.01
CA ASN A 125 -13.87 2.73 5.84
C ASN A 125 -13.44 1.48 5.05
N LEU A 126 -12.39 0.80 5.50
CA LEU A 126 -11.86 -0.40 4.86
C LEU A 126 -12.83 -1.59 4.91
N ASP A 127 -13.67 -1.69 5.94
CA ASP A 127 -14.71 -2.73 6.03
C ASP A 127 -15.75 -2.59 4.91
N ASN A 128 -16.00 -1.36 4.47
CA ASN A 128 -16.98 -1.02 3.44
C ASN A 128 -16.37 -0.78 2.05
N ILE A 129 -15.08 -1.02 1.86
CA ILE A 129 -14.35 -0.69 0.62
C ILE A 129 -14.95 -1.36 -0.62
N LYS A 130 -15.55 -2.54 -0.49
CA LYS A 130 -16.26 -3.24 -1.58
C LYS A 130 -17.38 -2.39 -2.17
N GLN A 131 -18.03 -1.56 -1.36
CA GLN A 131 -19.10 -0.68 -1.80
C GLN A 131 -18.61 0.45 -2.73
N LEU A 132 -17.33 0.86 -2.60
CA LEU A 132 -16.71 1.82 -3.52
C LEU A 132 -16.68 1.29 -4.96
N LEU A 133 -16.54 0.00 -5.12
CA LEU A 133 -16.51 -0.66 -6.43
C LEU A 133 -17.91 -0.69 -7.07
N ILE A 134 -18.97 -0.62 -6.26
CA ILE A 134 -20.37 -0.65 -6.68
C ILE A 134 -20.88 0.77 -6.98
N ILE A 135 -20.22 1.81 -6.42
CA ILE A 135 -20.59 3.20 -6.62
C ILE A 135 -20.60 3.50 -8.13
N ASN A 136 -21.71 4.01 -8.61
CA ASN A 136 -21.86 4.46 -10.01
C ASN A 136 -22.09 3.40 -11.09
N GLU A 137 -22.35 2.14 -10.78
CA GLU A 137 -22.66 1.15 -11.84
C GLU A 137 -23.88 1.52 -12.68
N LYS A 138 -24.93 2.04 -12.05
CA LYS A 138 -26.17 2.39 -12.73
C LYS A 138 -26.04 3.59 -13.70
N ASN A 139 -25.17 4.57 -13.40
CA ASN A 139 -25.17 5.86 -14.11
C ASN A 139 -23.97 6.13 -15.00
N LYS A 140 -22.92 5.31 -14.98
CA LYS A 140 -21.71 5.42 -15.83
C LYS A 140 -21.07 6.83 -15.88
N LYS A 141 -21.34 7.69 -14.89
CA LYS A 141 -20.84 9.06 -14.82
C LYS A 141 -19.48 9.12 -14.14
N LYS A 142 -18.62 10.06 -14.53
CA LYS A 142 -17.30 10.25 -13.94
C LYS A 142 -17.41 10.95 -12.59
N LEU A 143 -16.73 10.41 -11.58
CA LEU A 143 -16.51 11.01 -10.26
C LEU A 143 -15.03 11.28 -10.10
N ILE A 144 -14.67 12.53 -9.74
CA ILE A 144 -13.28 12.97 -9.61
C ILE A 144 -13.14 13.68 -8.28
N PHE A 145 -12.18 13.26 -7.46
CA PHE A 145 -11.72 14.03 -6.29
C PHE A 145 -10.42 14.71 -6.68
N ARG A 146 -10.19 15.92 -6.17
CA ARG A 146 -8.97 16.70 -6.39
C ARG A 146 -8.53 17.34 -5.09
N GLU A 147 -7.22 17.39 -4.86
CA GLU A 147 -6.64 18.03 -3.68
C GLU A 147 -7.29 17.55 -2.38
N SER A 148 -7.55 16.24 -2.30
CA SER A 148 -8.27 15.64 -1.17
C SER A 148 -7.31 14.83 -0.32
N ASN A 149 -7.46 14.91 1.01
CA ASN A 149 -6.75 14.02 1.91
C ASN A 149 -7.58 12.76 2.12
N LEU A 150 -7.01 11.60 1.80
CA LEU A 150 -7.65 10.30 1.95
C LEU A 150 -7.15 9.64 3.22
N ILE A 151 -8.04 9.40 4.16
CA ILE A 151 -7.76 8.74 5.43
C ILE A 151 -8.43 7.38 5.40
N PHE A 152 -7.64 6.32 5.37
CA PHE A 152 -8.13 4.95 5.43
C PHE A 152 -8.16 4.50 6.88
N PHE A 153 -9.33 4.05 7.34
CA PHE A 153 -9.52 3.63 8.73
C PHE A 153 -10.28 2.30 8.81
N GLU A 154 -10.09 1.61 9.93
CA GLU A 154 -10.82 0.41 10.33
C GLU A 154 -11.06 0.47 11.84
N LYS A 155 -12.30 0.29 12.29
CA LYS A 155 -12.66 0.34 13.71
C LYS A 155 -12.05 1.54 14.45
N ASP A 156 -12.25 2.74 13.91
CA ASP A 156 -11.78 4.04 14.45
C ASP A 156 -10.24 4.23 14.50
N LYS A 157 -9.47 3.32 13.94
CA LYS A 157 -8.02 3.44 13.85
C LYS A 157 -7.61 3.80 12.44
N THR A 158 -6.88 4.90 12.29
CA THR A 158 -6.25 5.27 11.01
C THR A 158 -5.21 4.24 10.62
N PHE A 159 -5.34 3.72 9.41
CA PHE A 159 -4.45 2.73 8.84
C PHE A 159 -3.32 3.40 8.07
N PHE A 160 -3.67 4.25 7.13
CA PHE A 160 -2.74 5.08 6.35
C PHE A 160 -3.47 6.27 5.73
N GLU A 161 -2.69 7.26 5.27
CA GLU A 161 -3.19 8.47 4.64
C GLU A 161 -2.50 8.69 3.29
N ILE A 162 -3.25 9.21 2.33
CA ILE A 162 -2.74 9.70 1.06
C ILE A 162 -3.12 11.17 0.95
N ASN A 163 -2.13 12.04 0.94
CA ASN A 163 -2.31 13.48 0.85
C ASN A 163 -2.35 13.96 -0.62
N ASP A 164 -2.95 15.12 -0.86
CA ASP A 164 -3.07 15.75 -2.19
C ASP A 164 -3.58 14.80 -3.26
N ALA A 165 -4.51 13.93 -2.89
CA ALA A 165 -4.97 12.87 -3.75
C ALA A 165 -5.87 13.39 -4.88
N ILE A 166 -5.64 12.84 -6.08
CA ILE A 166 -6.52 12.94 -7.24
C ILE A 166 -7.11 11.56 -7.51
N ILE A 167 -8.40 11.39 -7.23
CA ILE A 167 -9.11 10.15 -7.52
C ILE A 167 -9.96 10.34 -8.76
N LYS A 168 -9.88 9.40 -9.69
CA LYS A 168 -10.73 9.36 -10.88
C LYS A 168 -11.46 8.02 -10.93
N ILE A 169 -12.77 8.06 -10.80
CA ILE A 169 -13.66 6.91 -10.98
C ILE A 169 -14.44 7.11 -12.25
N GLY A 170 -14.36 6.17 -13.17
CA GLY A 170 -15.04 6.31 -14.45
C GLY A 170 -15.27 4.99 -15.17
N TYR A 171 -16.13 5.05 -16.17
CA TYR A 171 -16.42 3.97 -17.09
C TYR A 171 -15.93 4.35 -18.48
N GLY A 172 -15.15 3.50 -19.11
CA GLY A 172 -14.74 3.63 -20.50
C GLY A 172 -14.87 2.28 -21.19
N ASN A 173 -15.32 2.27 -22.47
CA ASN A 173 -15.41 1.09 -23.34
C ASN A 173 -15.64 -0.24 -22.58
N LYS A 174 -16.74 -0.31 -21.82
CA LYS A 174 -17.13 -1.52 -21.06
C LYS A 174 -16.18 -1.88 -19.89
N GLN A 175 -15.31 -0.97 -19.44
CA GLN A 175 -14.39 -1.17 -18.32
C GLN A 175 -14.65 -0.13 -17.24
N LYS A 176 -14.62 -0.57 -15.97
CA LYS A 176 -14.59 0.31 -14.82
C LYS A 176 -13.14 0.60 -14.48
N LYS A 177 -12.81 1.88 -14.30
CA LYS A 177 -11.46 2.32 -13.96
C LYS A 177 -11.50 3.20 -12.72
N LEU A 178 -10.66 2.87 -11.76
CA LEU A 178 -10.34 3.70 -10.60
C LEU A 178 -8.85 4.02 -10.68
N SER A 179 -8.50 5.29 -10.57
CA SER A 179 -7.10 5.69 -10.36
C SER A 179 -6.99 6.65 -9.20
N VAL A 180 -5.93 6.51 -8.43
CA VAL A 180 -5.54 7.38 -7.32
C VAL A 180 -4.10 7.81 -7.57
N ASP A 181 -3.88 9.12 -7.63
CA ASP A 181 -2.59 9.78 -7.63
C ASP A 181 -2.48 10.60 -6.35
N GLY A 182 -1.36 10.56 -5.63
CA GLY A 182 -1.21 11.34 -4.40
C GLY A 182 0.16 11.20 -3.77
N ILE A 183 0.27 11.61 -2.52
CA ILE A 183 1.48 11.55 -1.70
C ILE A 183 1.25 10.61 -0.52
N PHE A 184 2.03 9.55 -0.44
CA PHE A 184 2.06 8.59 0.66
C PHE A 184 3.45 8.56 1.27
N LEU A 185 3.58 8.84 2.59
CA LEU A 185 4.87 8.90 3.29
C LEU A 185 5.91 9.77 2.54
N ASN A 186 5.49 10.97 2.12
CA ASN A 186 6.30 11.92 1.33
C ASN A 186 6.73 11.41 -0.06
N ASN A 187 6.17 10.30 -0.54
CA ASN A 187 6.48 9.73 -1.85
C ASN A 187 5.24 9.74 -2.75
N LYS A 188 5.44 10.00 -4.03
CA LYS A 188 4.36 9.88 -5.01
C LYS A 188 3.89 8.44 -5.11
N ILE A 189 2.57 8.24 -4.91
CA ILE A 189 1.90 6.96 -5.07
C ILE A 189 0.92 7.02 -6.24
N PHE A 190 0.89 5.96 -7.02
CA PHE A 190 -0.09 5.75 -8.08
C PHE A 190 -0.76 4.40 -7.90
N ILE A 191 -2.10 4.39 -7.79
CA ILE A 191 -2.91 3.18 -7.70
C ILE A 191 -3.89 3.18 -8.88
N LYS A 192 -4.00 2.06 -9.57
CA LYS A 192 -4.94 1.88 -10.69
C LYS A 192 -5.64 0.54 -10.57
N LEU A 193 -6.98 0.57 -10.57
CA LEU A 193 -7.82 -0.62 -10.63
C LEU A 193 -8.61 -0.59 -11.94
N GLU A 194 -8.53 -1.65 -12.70
CA GLU A 194 -9.29 -1.86 -13.95
C GLU A 194 -10.09 -3.15 -13.83
N ASN A 195 -11.39 -3.04 -13.98
CA ASN A 195 -12.30 -4.19 -14.07
C ASN A 195 -12.66 -4.38 -15.54
N LYS A 196 -12.31 -5.52 -16.12
CA LYS A 196 -12.65 -5.92 -17.50
C LYS A 196 -13.94 -6.73 -17.48
N LYS A 197 -14.69 -6.70 -18.60
CA LYS A 197 -15.98 -7.41 -18.75
C LYS A 197 -15.92 -8.91 -18.46
N ASN A 198 -14.75 -9.54 -18.61
CA ASN A 198 -14.55 -10.99 -18.47
C ASN A 198 -14.26 -11.41 -17.02
N LYS A 199 -14.87 -10.74 -16.01
CA LYS A 199 -14.60 -11.00 -14.58
C LYS A 199 -13.12 -10.79 -14.14
N LYS A 200 -12.24 -10.38 -15.07
CA LYS A 200 -10.81 -10.19 -14.82
C LYS A 200 -10.51 -8.78 -14.33
N ASN A 201 -9.94 -8.68 -13.13
CA ASN A 201 -9.58 -7.43 -12.49
C ASN A 201 -8.06 -7.28 -12.47
N ASN A 202 -7.57 -6.05 -12.70
CA ASN A 202 -6.16 -5.73 -12.59
C ASN A 202 -5.98 -4.54 -11.64
N LEU A 203 -5.21 -4.75 -10.58
CA LEU A 203 -4.76 -3.70 -9.66
C LEU A 203 -3.28 -3.46 -9.88
N SER A 204 -2.89 -2.21 -10.06
CA SER A 204 -1.48 -1.81 -10.08
C SER A 204 -1.24 -0.72 -9.05
N LEU A 205 -0.12 -0.81 -8.35
CA LEU A 205 0.36 0.18 -7.39
C LEU A 205 1.82 0.49 -7.72
N LYS A 206 2.19 1.78 -7.66
CA LYS A 206 3.58 2.23 -7.82
C LYS A 206 3.89 3.28 -6.76
N ILE A 207 5.06 3.18 -6.12
CA ILE A 207 5.63 4.19 -5.22
C ILE A 207 7.04 4.49 -5.74
N GLY A 208 7.18 5.63 -6.45
CA GLY A 208 8.38 5.89 -7.27
C GLY A 208 9.69 5.94 -6.48
N ALA A 209 9.77 6.74 -5.43
CA ALA A 209 11.01 6.92 -4.68
C ALA A 209 11.44 5.68 -3.86
N LEU A 210 10.51 4.75 -3.59
CA LEU A 210 10.80 3.49 -2.93
C LEU A 210 11.02 2.35 -3.93
N ASP A 211 10.98 2.64 -5.24
CA ASP A 211 11.09 1.64 -6.32
C ASP A 211 10.20 0.40 -6.06
N ILE A 212 8.96 0.68 -5.61
CA ILE A 212 7.95 -0.35 -5.34
C ILE A 212 6.96 -0.35 -6.51
N SER A 213 6.81 -1.48 -7.15
CA SER A 213 5.74 -1.71 -8.12
C SER A 213 5.01 -3.03 -7.85
N THR A 214 3.68 -2.97 -7.85
CA THR A 214 2.84 -4.15 -7.63
C THR A 214 1.82 -4.26 -8.75
N LYS A 215 1.64 -5.47 -9.28
CA LYS A 215 0.57 -5.81 -10.21
C LYS A 215 -0.15 -7.04 -9.71
N ILE A 216 -1.45 -6.93 -9.52
CA ILE A 216 -2.32 -8.02 -9.10
C ILE A 216 -3.36 -8.24 -10.19
N SER A 217 -3.42 -9.43 -10.75
CA SER A 217 -4.49 -9.84 -11.65
C SER A 217 -5.34 -10.89 -10.95
N PHE A 218 -6.65 -10.71 -10.91
CA PHE A 218 -7.53 -11.64 -10.21
C PHE A 218 -8.89 -11.79 -10.88
N GLU A 219 -9.48 -12.95 -10.69
CA GLU A 219 -10.80 -13.36 -11.20
C GLU A 219 -11.64 -13.87 -10.04
N THR A 220 -12.95 -13.65 -10.11
CA THR A 220 -13.89 -14.19 -9.12
C THR A 220 -14.69 -15.31 -9.80
N ASN A 221 -14.65 -16.51 -9.22
CA ASN A 221 -15.48 -17.63 -9.65
C ASN A 221 -16.89 -17.54 -9.06
N ASP A 222 -17.76 -18.40 -9.54
CA ASP A 222 -19.17 -18.46 -9.10
C ASP A 222 -19.29 -18.86 -7.60
N ASP A 223 -18.31 -19.57 -7.05
CA ASP A 223 -18.20 -19.95 -5.61
C ASP A 223 -17.64 -18.82 -4.71
N GLU A 224 -17.66 -17.56 -5.16
CA GLU A 224 -17.12 -16.39 -4.46
C GLU A 224 -15.60 -16.44 -4.16
N ASN A 225 -14.91 -17.52 -4.52
CA ASN A 225 -13.47 -17.59 -4.38
C ASN A 225 -12.77 -16.69 -5.41
N ILE A 226 -11.73 -15.99 -4.96
CA ILE A 226 -10.92 -15.13 -5.82
C ILE A 226 -9.59 -15.82 -6.10
N TYR A 227 -9.31 -16.08 -7.36
CA TYR A 227 -8.03 -16.61 -7.84
C TYR A 227 -7.22 -15.47 -8.44
N GLY A 228 -5.93 -15.44 -8.17
CA GLY A 228 -5.13 -14.37 -8.73
C GLY A 228 -3.64 -14.64 -8.76
N LEU A 229 -2.95 -13.70 -9.42
CA LEU A 229 -1.51 -13.64 -9.54
C LEU A 229 -1.04 -12.29 -9.02
N LEU A 230 -0.10 -12.29 -8.09
CA LEU A 230 0.60 -11.10 -7.62
C LEU A 230 2.02 -11.09 -8.17
N ASN A 231 2.42 -9.94 -8.70
CA ASN A 231 3.81 -9.61 -9.02
C ASN A 231 4.16 -8.36 -8.24
N LEU A 232 5.17 -8.44 -7.39
CA LEU A 232 5.69 -7.33 -6.59
C LEU A 232 7.18 -7.17 -6.90
N GLU A 233 7.59 -5.94 -7.17
CA GLU A 233 8.97 -5.54 -7.31
C GLU A 233 9.30 -4.50 -6.26
N VAL A 234 10.38 -4.71 -5.52
CA VAL A 234 10.87 -3.80 -4.47
C VAL A 234 12.39 -3.76 -4.53
N PHE A 235 12.98 -2.58 -4.82
CA PHE A 235 14.44 -2.41 -4.91
C PHE A 235 15.12 -3.48 -5.77
N ASN A 236 14.61 -3.74 -6.97
CA ASN A 236 15.10 -4.79 -7.90
C ASN A 236 14.98 -6.23 -7.35
N ASN A 237 14.15 -6.46 -6.35
CA ASN A 237 13.80 -7.80 -5.91
C ASN A 237 12.38 -8.14 -6.38
N PHE A 238 12.20 -9.35 -6.89
CA PHE A 238 10.94 -9.79 -7.47
C PHE A 238 10.29 -10.84 -6.57
N LEU A 239 9.02 -10.61 -6.23
CA LEU A 239 8.13 -11.55 -5.60
C LEU A 239 6.97 -11.84 -6.53
N LYS A 240 6.75 -13.08 -6.86
CA LYS A 240 5.60 -13.53 -7.65
C LYS A 240 4.96 -14.73 -7.00
N PHE A 241 3.63 -14.76 -6.92
CA PHE A 241 2.89 -15.93 -6.46
C PHE A 241 1.47 -15.95 -7.00
N ASN A 242 0.92 -17.15 -7.12
CA ASN A 242 -0.50 -17.38 -7.29
C ASN A 242 -1.18 -17.36 -5.92
N PHE A 243 -2.43 -16.92 -5.86
CA PHE A 243 -3.19 -16.94 -4.62
C PHE A 243 -4.64 -17.36 -4.85
N VAL A 244 -5.20 -17.97 -3.82
CA VAL A 244 -6.63 -18.30 -3.72
C VAL A 244 -7.16 -17.66 -2.46
N LYS A 245 -8.14 -16.78 -2.58
CA LYS A 245 -8.79 -16.11 -1.46
C LYS A 245 -10.15 -16.74 -1.22
N GLY A 246 -10.29 -17.41 -0.07
CA GLY A 246 -11.53 -17.76 0.60
C GLY A 246 -11.64 -16.96 1.91
N ASP A 247 -11.84 -17.64 3.04
CA ASP A 247 -11.79 -17.05 4.39
C ASP A 247 -10.39 -16.52 4.72
N SER A 248 -9.37 -17.26 4.34
CA SER A 248 -7.97 -16.81 4.28
C SER A 248 -7.48 -16.76 2.84
N THR A 249 -6.33 -16.13 2.60
CA THR A 249 -5.68 -16.11 1.28
C THR A 249 -4.50 -17.08 1.29
N LYS A 250 -4.62 -18.19 0.57
CA LYS A 250 -3.53 -19.15 0.38
C LYS A 250 -2.59 -18.70 -0.72
N ILE A 251 -1.29 -18.76 -0.47
CA ILE A 251 -0.22 -18.49 -1.43
C ILE A 251 0.27 -19.82 -1.98
N ILE A 252 0.25 -19.93 -3.30
CA ILE A 252 0.59 -21.16 -4.03
C ILE A 252 1.65 -20.83 -5.09
N ASP A 253 2.64 -21.71 -5.26
CA ASP A 253 3.65 -21.64 -6.32
C ASP A 253 4.32 -20.27 -6.43
N GLY A 254 4.70 -19.73 -5.28
CA GLY A 254 5.38 -18.44 -5.22
C GLY A 254 6.89 -18.59 -5.29
N PHE A 255 7.54 -17.51 -5.72
CA PHE A 255 9.00 -17.39 -5.66
C PHE A 255 9.42 -15.95 -5.39
N ILE A 256 10.57 -15.82 -4.72
CA ILE A 256 11.31 -14.57 -4.56
C ILE A 256 12.62 -14.72 -5.34
N ARG A 257 12.93 -13.70 -6.14
CA ARG A 257 14.23 -13.54 -6.81
C ARG A 257 14.88 -12.27 -6.36
N SER A 258 16.10 -12.36 -5.89
CA SER A 258 16.91 -11.22 -5.50
C SER A 258 18.39 -11.50 -5.83
N LYS A 259 19.22 -10.46 -5.82
CA LYS A 259 20.68 -10.62 -5.92
C LYS A 259 21.26 -11.39 -4.72
N LEU A 260 20.53 -11.48 -3.61
CA LEU A 260 21.03 -12.00 -2.34
C LEU A 260 20.51 -13.41 -2.04
N PHE A 261 19.29 -13.71 -2.47
CA PHE A 261 18.70 -15.03 -2.27
C PHE A 261 17.58 -15.30 -3.27
N ASN A 262 17.40 -16.55 -3.59
CA ASN A 262 16.27 -17.06 -4.35
C ASN A 262 15.56 -18.09 -3.49
N THR A 263 14.23 -18.03 -3.45
CA THR A 263 13.44 -18.97 -2.65
C THR A 263 12.08 -19.23 -3.28
N SER A 264 11.62 -20.46 -3.18
CA SER A 264 10.19 -20.74 -3.36
C SER A 264 9.44 -20.34 -2.09
N ILE A 265 8.19 -19.91 -2.26
CA ILE A 265 7.31 -19.53 -1.17
C ILE A 265 5.95 -20.18 -1.32
N ASN A 266 5.43 -20.67 -0.19
CA ASN A 266 4.03 -21.02 -0.02
C ASN A 266 3.56 -20.44 1.31
N GLY A 267 2.27 -20.32 1.52
CA GLY A 267 1.80 -19.82 2.81
C GLY A 267 0.37 -19.36 2.82
N GLU A 268 0.09 -18.53 3.79
CA GLU A 268 -1.25 -18.05 4.05
C GLU A 268 -1.23 -16.61 4.57
N LEU A 269 -2.19 -15.81 4.11
CA LEU A 269 -2.47 -14.46 4.56
C LEU A 269 -3.86 -14.41 5.17
N THR A 270 -3.97 -13.92 6.40
CA THR A 270 -5.26 -13.68 7.06
C THR A 270 -5.41 -12.20 7.30
N PHE A 271 -6.54 -11.62 6.93
CA PHE A 271 -6.78 -10.17 7.06
C PHE A 271 -7.64 -9.82 8.27
N LYS A 272 -8.43 -10.76 8.77
CA LYS A 272 -9.34 -10.58 9.90
C LYS A 272 -9.12 -11.66 10.97
N PRO A 273 -9.22 -11.36 12.27
CA PRO A 273 -9.45 -10.05 12.89
C PRO A 273 -8.21 -9.14 12.85
N ASN A 274 -7.02 -9.70 12.63
CA ASN A 274 -5.74 -8.99 12.50
C ASN A 274 -5.01 -9.47 11.26
N PHE A 275 -4.23 -8.58 10.65
CA PHE A 275 -3.37 -8.98 9.53
C PHE A 275 -2.27 -9.93 10.02
N TYR A 276 -2.28 -11.14 9.50
CA TYR A 276 -1.33 -12.18 9.83
C TYR A 276 -0.79 -12.84 8.56
N VAL A 277 0.53 -13.03 8.50
CA VAL A 277 1.27 -13.62 7.38
C VAL A 277 2.00 -14.87 7.85
N LYS A 278 1.77 -16.00 7.22
CA LYS A 278 2.53 -17.24 7.46
C LYS A 278 3.15 -17.71 6.15
N LEU A 279 4.48 -17.61 6.04
CA LEU A 279 5.21 -18.02 4.85
C LEU A 279 6.16 -19.17 5.16
N TYR A 280 6.21 -20.12 4.24
CA TYR A 280 7.18 -21.21 4.18
C TYR A 280 8.15 -20.92 3.05
N LEU A 281 9.43 -20.82 3.37
CA LEU A 281 10.51 -20.40 2.49
C LEU A 281 11.50 -21.55 2.32
N LYS A 282 11.87 -21.84 1.06
CA LYS A 282 12.92 -22.82 0.74
C LYS A 282 14.03 -22.14 -0.04
N PRO A 283 14.90 -21.35 0.63
CA PRO A 283 15.96 -20.63 -0.07
C PRO A 283 16.99 -21.61 -0.68
N THR A 284 17.32 -21.37 -1.94
CA THR A 284 18.36 -22.14 -2.64
C THR A 284 19.73 -21.53 -2.39
N ASN A 285 19.81 -20.19 -2.38
CA ASN A 285 21.02 -19.42 -2.13
C ASN A 285 20.69 -18.32 -1.12
N LEU A 286 21.28 -18.36 0.06
CA LEU A 286 21.15 -17.33 1.08
C LEU A 286 22.54 -16.89 1.53
N ASN A 287 22.87 -15.61 1.29
CA ASN A 287 24.11 -15.03 1.79
C ASN A 287 23.79 -14.05 2.92
N LEU A 288 23.94 -14.52 4.17
CA LEU A 288 23.64 -13.77 5.37
C LEU A 288 24.57 -12.57 5.56
N GLU A 289 25.83 -12.65 5.15
CA GLU A 289 26.78 -11.54 5.20
C GLU A 289 26.34 -10.34 4.35
N LYS A 290 25.73 -10.62 3.18
CA LYS A 290 25.19 -9.57 2.30
C LYS A 290 23.79 -9.11 2.72
N LEU A 291 23.00 -10.00 3.31
CA LEU A 291 21.65 -9.71 3.76
C LEU A 291 21.62 -8.85 5.03
N PHE A 292 22.54 -9.10 5.96
CA PHE A 292 22.55 -8.42 7.26
C PHE A 292 22.70 -6.89 7.17
N PRO A 293 23.59 -6.30 6.36
CA PRO A 293 23.67 -4.86 6.17
C PRO A 293 22.36 -4.23 5.67
N LEU A 294 21.63 -4.92 4.81
CA LEU A 294 20.31 -4.44 4.34
C LEU A 294 19.29 -4.44 5.46
N ILE A 295 19.25 -5.52 6.25
CA ILE A 295 18.42 -5.60 7.45
C ILE A 295 18.80 -4.51 8.42
N GLN A 296 20.09 -4.31 8.65
CA GLN A 296 20.62 -3.25 9.53
C GLN A 296 20.19 -1.85 9.06
N ASN A 297 20.37 -1.53 7.78
CA ASN A 297 19.97 -0.25 7.20
C ASN A 297 18.45 -0.04 7.26
N PHE A 298 17.69 -1.10 6.99
CA PHE A 298 16.23 -1.08 7.13
C PHE A 298 15.81 -0.76 8.57
N PHE A 299 16.44 -1.40 9.57
CA PHE A 299 16.13 -1.18 10.97
C PHE A 299 16.62 0.17 11.52
N LEU A 300 17.72 0.72 10.98
CA LEU A 300 18.24 2.02 11.37
C LEU A 300 17.50 3.19 10.74
N SER A 301 16.68 2.94 9.71
CA SER A 301 15.91 3.95 9.03
C SER A 301 14.87 4.58 9.97
N ASP A 302 15.02 5.87 10.25
CA ASP A 302 14.06 6.63 11.08
C ASP A 302 12.64 6.64 10.48
N HIS A 303 12.52 6.43 9.16
CA HIS A 303 11.23 6.34 8.47
C HIS A 303 10.42 5.11 8.87
N ILE A 304 11.08 4.01 9.23
CA ILE A 304 10.40 2.75 9.59
C ILE A 304 9.92 2.76 11.03
N SER A 305 10.66 3.41 11.93
CA SER A 305 10.25 3.52 13.34
C SER A 305 8.91 4.23 13.52
N ASN A 306 8.56 5.12 12.59
CA ASN A 306 7.30 5.88 12.58
C ASN A 306 6.15 5.15 11.84
N LEU A 307 6.40 4.04 11.16
CA LEU A 307 5.37 3.30 10.45
C LEU A 307 4.50 2.51 11.45
N SER A 308 3.32 3.05 11.75
CA SER A 308 2.26 2.33 12.48
C SER A 308 1.90 0.98 11.84
N LEU A 309 2.19 0.82 10.54
CA LEU A 309 2.02 -0.42 9.77
C LEU A 309 2.84 -1.59 10.31
N ILE A 310 4.14 -1.38 10.66
CA ILE A 310 4.99 -2.47 11.14
C ILE A 310 4.49 -3.03 12.47
N LYS A 311 3.93 -2.16 13.33
CA LYS A 311 3.32 -2.59 14.60
C LYS A 311 2.06 -3.45 14.41
N LYS A 312 1.44 -3.38 13.24
CA LYS A 312 0.22 -4.12 12.89
C LYS A 312 0.49 -5.41 12.11
N ILE A 313 1.73 -5.62 11.64
CA ILE A 313 2.10 -6.85 10.96
C ILE A 313 2.41 -7.91 12.00
N ASN A 314 1.65 -9.00 11.97
CA ASN A 314 1.92 -10.21 12.73
C ASN A 314 2.17 -11.35 11.75
N GLY A 315 3.02 -12.30 12.11
CA GLY A 315 3.26 -13.43 11.22
C GLY A 315 4.52 -14.24 11.54
N SER A 316 4.76 -15.22 10.71
CA SER A 316 5.97 -16.05 10.79
C SER A 316 6.48 -16.38 9.39
N PHE A 317 7.79 -16.36 9.23
CA PHE A 317 8.52 -16.83 8.07
C PHE A 317 9.33 -18.05 8.50
N ASN A 318 8.94 -19.23 8.01
CA ASN A 318 9.58 -20.51 8.34
C ASN A 318 10.56 -20.87 7.22
N PHE A 319 11.83 -21.02 7.56
CA PHE A 319 12.89 -21.40 6.63
C PHE A 319 13.19 -22.89 6.76
N LYS A 320 13.13 -23.60 5.64
CA LYS A 320 13.44 -25.05 5.58
C LYS A 320 14.29 -25.36 4.34
N SER A 321 15.60 -25.24 4.49
CA SER A 321 16.58 -25.69 3.48
C SER A 321 17.93 -25.95 4.15
N LYS A 322 19.03 -25.49 3.52
CA LYS A 322 20.36 -25.44 4.16
C LYS A 322 20.37 -24.59 5.44
N PHE A 323 19.44 -23.64 5.54
CA PHE A 323 19.18 -22.82 6.71
C PHE A 323 17.81 -23.21 7.24
N GLU A 324 17.72 -23.47 8.53
CA GLU A 324 16.47 -23.74 9.22
C GLU A 324 16.27 -22.68 10.30
N GLY A 325 15.04 -22.28 10.52
CA GLY A 325 14.69 -21.30 11.55
C GLY A 325 13.44 -20.52 11.23
N ASP A 326 13.01 -19.70 12.19
CA ASP A 326 11.81 -18.90 12.06
C ASP A 326 12.11 -17.42 12.28
N ILE A 327 11.49 -16.55 11.50
CA ILE A 327 11.36 -15.13 11.81
C ILE A 327 9.91 -14.87 12.19
N ILE A 328 9.67 -14.37 13.40
CA ILE A 328 8.34 -14.10 13.93
C ILE A 328 8.19 -12.59 14.12
N PHE A 329 7.10 -12.05 13.56
CA PHE A 329 6.67 -10.67 13.73
C PHE A 329 5.48 -10.66 14.67
N LYS A 330 5.57 -9.95 15.80
CA LYS A 330 4.47 -9.85 16.76
C LYS A 330 4.46 -8.47 17.42
N ASN A 331 3.41 -7.69 17.16
CA ASN A 331 3.19 -6.38 17.79
C ASN A 331 4.40 -5.43 17.69
N GLY A 332 5.07 -5.40 16.53
CA GLY A 332 6.26 -4.59 16.30
C GLY A 332 7.56 -5.17 16.87
N VAL A 333 7.54 -6.38 17.40
CA VAL A 333 8.75 -7.13 17.82
C VAL A 333 9.10 -8.13 16.72
N VAL A 334 10.38 -8.23 16.36
CA VAL A 334 10.89 -9.25 15.43
C VAL A 334 11.76 -10.23 16.21
N ILE A 335 11.45 -11.51 16.10
CA ILE A 335 12.14 -12.59 16.78
C ILE A 335 12.71 -13.53 15.72
N PHE A 336 14.01 -13.71 15.72
CA PHE A 336 14.71 -14.76 15.01
C PHE A 336 14.83 -15.96 15.96
N ARG A 337 14.24 -17.09 15.60
CA ARG A 337 14.20 -18.28 16.47
C ARG A 337 14.91 -19.42 15.79
N ASP A 338 15.84 -20.03 16.50
CA ASP A 338 16.51 -21.30 16.19
C ASP A 338 17.09 -21.35 14.76
N PHE A 339 17.72 -20.24 14.33
CA PHE A 339 18.41 -20.23 13.06
C PHE A 339 19.65 -21.11 13.13
N LYS A 340 19.55 -22.31 12.54
CA LYS A 340 20.67 -23.20 12.35
C LYS A 340 21.48 -22.71 11.16
N LEU A 341 22.62 -22.12 11.46
CA LEU A 341 23.57 -21.62 10.49
C LEU A 341 24.53 -22.77 10.12
N TYR A 342 25.03 -22.71 8.90
CA TYR A 342 25.97 -23.66 8.29
C TYR A 342 25.38 -25.00 7.89
N LYS A 343 26.14 -25.71 7.05
CA LYS A 343 25.74 -27.01 6.53
C LYS A 343 25.63 -28.09 7.61
N ASP A 344 26.52 -28.02 8.62
CA ASP A 344 26.58 -28.94 9.74
C ASP A 344 25.57 -28.63 10.87
N LYS A 345 24.83 -27.52 10.74
CA LYS A 345 23.86 -27.04 11.74
C LYS A 345 24.44 -26.91 13.15
N SER A 346 25.75 -26.82 13.26
CA SER A 346 26.46 -26.76 14.54
C SER A 346 26.36 -25.42 15.24
N LEU A 347 25.92 -24.36 14.55
CA LEU A 347 25.71 -23.03 15.08
C LEU A 347 24.24 -22.67 15.05
N ASN A 348 23.69 -22.39 16.22
CA ASN A 348 22.32 -21.89 16.37
C ASN A 348 22.35 -20.42 16.79
N PHE A 349 21.61 -19.57 16.07
CA PHE A 349 21.47 -18.14 16.33
C PHE A 349 20.02 -17.80 16.57
N SER A 350 19.74 -17.14 17.69
CA SER A 350 18.43 -16.55 17.98
C SER A 350 18.60 -15.07 18.33
N ALA A 351 17.64 -14.23 17.94
CA ALA A 351 17.71 -12.80 18.26
C ALA A 351 16.32 -12.23 18.45
N LYS A 352 16.25 -11.14 19.24
CA LYS A 352 15.01 -10.39 19.48
C LYS A 352 15.25 -8.91 19.28
N ILE A 353 14.44 -8.29 18.43
CA ILE A 353 14.46 -6.85 18.16
C ILE A 353 13.17 -6.26 18.69
N THR A 354 13.27 -5.40 19.69
CA THR A 354 12.10 -4.78 20.36
C THR A 354 11.91 -3.31 19.98
N LYS A 355 12.98 -2.65 19.52
CA LYS A 355 12.96 -1.25 19.10
C LYS A 355 13.76 -1.08 17.82
N PHE A 356 13.22 -0.28 16.92
CA PHE A 356 13.84 0.12 15.65
C PHE A 356 14.38 1.55 15.75
N GLY A 357 15.21 1.95 14.78
CA GLY A 357 15.82 3.26 14.71
C GLY A 357 17.17 3.35 15.41
N LYS A 358 17.75 4.56 15.48
CA LYS A 358 19.12 4.82 16.00
C LYS A 358 19.38 4.30 17.41
N LYS A 359 18.34 4.19 18.24
CA LYS A 359 18.44 3.66 19.62
C LYS A 359 18.06 2.16 19.71
N GLY A 360 17.92 1.50 18.56
CA GLY A 360 17.57 0.09 18.48
C GLY A 360 18.68 -0.80 19.07
N LYS A 361 18.26 -1.86 19.78
CA LYS A 361 19.15 -2.90 20.32
C LYS A 361 18.62 -4.26 19.91
N ILE A 362 19.53 -5.17 19.55
CA ILE A 362 19.22 -6.56 19.18
C ILE A 362 19.76 -7.44 20.31
N GLN A 363 18.88 -8.07 21.05
CA GLN A 363 19.27 -9.12 21.99
C GLN A 363 19.55 -10.39 21.18
N PHE A 364 20.68 -11.05 21.43
CA PHE A 364 21.02 -12.28 20.72
C PHE A 364 21.40 -13.42 21.67
N ASN A 365 21.22 -14.63 21.18
CA ASN A 365 21.71 -15.86 21.79
C ASN A 365 22.37 -16.68 20.69
N LEU A 366 23.62 -17.05 20.90
CA LEU A 366 24.44 -17.84 19.98
C LEU A 366 24.85 -19.12 20.70
N VAL A 367 24.57 -20.26 20.09
CA VAL A 367 24.93 -21.57 20.63
C VAL A 367 25.76 -22.31 19.58
N LYS A 368 26.99 -22.67 19.93
CA LYS A 368 27.88 -23.50 19.09
C LYS A 368 28.12 -24.84 19.78
N ILE A 369 27.94 -25.91 19.02
CA ILE A 369 28.27 -27.26 19.42
C ILE A 369 29.53 -27.66 18.66
N ILE A 370 30.57 -28.03 19.39
CA ILE A 370 31.84 -28.48 18.81
C ILE A 370 32.00 -29.95 19.18
N GLN A 371 32.14 -30.80 18.19
CA GLN A 371 32.42 -32.23 18.40
C GLN A 371 33.92 -32.49 18.33
N TYR A 372 34.43 -33.13 19.37
CA TYR A 372 35.78 -33.66 19.40
C TYR A 372 35.66 -35.20 19.29
N ASN A 373 36.58 -35.84 18.62
CA ASN A 373 36.66 -37.31 18.54
C ASN A 373 35.38 -37.99 19.01
N ASN A 374 34.82 -38.85 18.37
CA ASN A 374 33.53 -39.52 18.40
C ASN A 374 32.63 -39.47 19.68
N ASN A 375 33.10 -38.98 20.83
CA ASN A 375 32.33 -39.00 22.09
C ASN A 375 32.38 -37.74 22.97
N LEU A 376 33.14 -36.72 22.62
CA LEU A 376 33.22 -35.49 23.45
C LEU A 376 32.63 -34.29 22.69
N THR A 377 31.60 -33.67 23.28
CA THR A 377 31.00 -32.46 22.77
C THR A 377 31.23 -31.29 23.71
N LYS A 378 31.63 -30.13 23.16
CA LYS A 378 31.72 -28.88 23.90
C LYS A 378 30.59 -27.95 23.48
N HIS A 379 29.83 -27.47 24.43
CA HIS A 379 28.73 -26.56 24.22
C HIS A 379 29.14 -25.15 24.63
N ILE A 380 29.10 -24.19 23.69
CA ILE A 380 29.39 -22.79 23.97
C ILE A 380 28.10 -22.02 23.75
N ARG A 381 27.68 -21.24 24.77
CA ARG A 381 26.51 -20.35 24.69
C ARG A 381 26.90 -18.93 25.04
N ILE A 382 26.58 -17.99 24.16
CA ILE A 382 26.84 -16.56 24.33
C ILE A 382 25.51 -15.83 24.23
N THR A 383 25.18 -15.02 25.24
CA THR A 383 24.05 -14.08 25.18
C THR A 383 24.54 -12.65 25.28
N GLY A 384 23.92 -11.75 24.58
CA GLY A 384 24.36 -10.36 24.59
C GLY A 384 23.52 -9.42 23.75
N LEU A 385 24.08 -8.25 23.47
CA LEU A 385 23.46 -7.16 22.74
C LEU A 385 24.29 -6.80 21.52
N ILE A 386 23.61 -6.56 20.40
CA ILE A 386 24.16 -5.89 19.23
C ILE A 386 23.53 -4.50 19.17
N ILE A 387 24.36 -3.46 19.08
CA ILE A 387 23.95 -2.07 18.92
C ILE A 387 24.32 -1.64 17.49
N PRO A 388 23.35 -1.68 16.54
CA PRO A 388 23.65 -1.46 15.13
C PRO A 388 24.18 -0.07 14.80
N SER A 389 23.78 0.97 15.55
CA SER A 389 24.14 2.37 15.29
C SER A 389 25.65 2.65 15.43
N ASN A 390 26.35 1.95 16.32
CA ASN A 390 27.78 2.12 16.55
C ASN A 390 28.58 0.83 16.32
N SER A 391 27.95 -0.16 15.69
CA SER A 391 28.54 -1.47 15.38
C SER A 391 29.12 -2.19 16.61
N LYS A 392 28.52 -1.98 17.79
CA LYS A 392 29.00 -2.55 19.05
C LYS A 392 28.30 -3.86 19.37
N VAL A 393 29.08 -4.86 19.81
CA VAL A 393 28.60 -6.13 20.35
C VAL A 393 29.04 -6.19 21.80
N ILE A 394 28.15 -6.58 22.69
CA ILE A 394 28.37 -6.71 24.12
C ILE A 394 27.96 -8.10 24.56
N PHE A 395 28.84 -8.83 25.24
CA PHE A 395 28.51 -10.12 25.84
C PHE A 395 28.00 -9.91 27.26
N GLU A 396 26.76 -10.37 27.52
CA GLU A 396 26.17 -10.32 28.87
C GLU A 396 26.46 -11.57 29.67
N LYS A 397 26.44 -12.74 28.98
CA LYS A 397 26.71 -14.04 29.60
C LYS A 397 27.41 -14.93 28.58
N PHE A 398 28.35 -15.71 29.12
CA PHE A 398 29.12 -16.69 28.36
C PHE A 398 29.20 -18.00 29.16
N TYR A 399 28.84 -19.12 28.53
CA TYR A 399 28.85 -20.43 29.14
C TYR A 399 29.67 -21.40 28.28
N ILE A 400 30.43 -22.26 28.95
CA ILE A 400 31.13 -23.38 28.35
C ILE A 400 30.70 -24.63 29.13
N ASN A 401 30.07 -25.59 28.45
CA ASN A 401 29.47 -26.77 29.04
C ASN A 401 28.60 -26.46 30.27
N ASP A 402 27.69 -25.47 30.08
CA ASP A 402 26.78 -24.91 31.09
C ASP A 402 27.44 -24.17 32.28
N ASN A 403 28.78 -24.12 32.38
CA ASN A 403 29.49 -23.34 33.38
C ASN A 403 29.59 -21.89 32.94
N LYS A 404 29.02 -20.98 33.75
CA LYS A 404 29.10 -19.53 33.53
C LYS A 404 30.50 -19.02 33.79
N LEU A 405 31.07 -18.24 32.87
CA LEU A 405 32.38 -17.62 33.03
C LEU A 405 32.32 -16.39 33.95
N SER A 406 33.45 -16.04 34.54
CA SER A 406 33.64 -14.76 35.28
C SER A 406 33.53 -13.57 34.31
N VAL A 407 33.26 -12.37 34.88
CA VAL A 407 33.13 -11.14 34.10
C VAL A 407 34.43 -10.84 33.34
N GLU A 408 35.58 -10.97 33.95
CA GLU A 408 36.91 -10.76 33.35
C GLU A 408 37.09 -11.64 32.08
N LYS A 409 36.82 -12.94 32.20
CA LYS A 409 36.91 -13.87 31.08
C LYS A 409 35.89 -13.54 29.97
N ILE A 410 34.72 -13.03 30.33
CA ILE A 410 33.70 -12.60 29.34
C ILE A 410 34.24 -11.40 28.55
N GLU A 411 34.88 -10.44 29.22
CA GLU A 411 35.47 -9.28 28.56
C GLU A 411 36.63 -9.67 27.63
N ASP A 412 37.50 -10.57 28.05
CA ASP A 412 38.57 -11.11 27.20
C ASP A 412 38.04 -11.78 25.94
N TYR A 413 37.03 -12.62 26.10
CA TYR A 413 36.40 -13.31 24.94
C TYR A 413 35.58 -12.36 24.07
N GLU A 414 34.97 -11.32 24.65
CA GLU A 414 34.30 -10.27 23.89
C GLU A 414 35.30 -9.46 23.04
N ASN A 415 36.44 -9.08 23.65
CA ASN A 415 37.48 -8.34 22.93
C ASN A 415 38.06 -9.19 21.79
N LYS A 416 38.36 -10.45 22.05
CA LYS A 416 38.82 -11.41 21.05
C LYS A 416 37.78 -11.59 19.91
N PHE A 417 36.47 -11.65 20.24
CA PHE A 417 35.40 -11.69 19.24
C PHE A 417 35.34 -10.43 18.41
N LYS A 418 35.52 -9.27 18.99
CA LYS A 418 35.59 -7.98 18.26
C LYS A 418 36.76 -7.97 17.27
N GLU A 419 37.94 -8.42 17.74
CA GLU A 419 39.16 -8.42 16.91
C GLU A 419 39.11 -9.47 15.80
N GLU A 420 38.71 -10.69 16.09
CA GLU A 420 38.75 -11.78 15.10
C GLU A 420 37.54 -11.84 14.20
N VAL A 421 36.34 -11.56 14.73
CA VAL A 421 35.07 -11.70 13.99
C VAL A 421 34.58 -10.37 13.47
N ILE A 422 34.28 -9.42 14.35
CA ILE A 422 33.65 -8.16 13.95
C ILE A 422 34.60 -7.31 13.12
N GLN A 423 35.82 -7.11 13.60
CA GLN A 423 36.80 -6.23 12.97
C GLN A 423 36.18 -4.84 12.71
N LYS A 424 35.91 -4.50 11.45
CA LYS A 424 35.32 -3.22 11.03
C LYS A 424 33.82 -3.28 10.72
N SER A 425 33.19 -4.47 10.77
CA SER A 425 31.80 -4.60 10.30
C SER A 425 31.03 -5.73 10.97
N LEU A 426 29.82 -5.39 11.45
CA LEU A 426 28.87 -6.35 12.03
C LEU A 426 28.44 -7.46 11.07
N LYS A 427 28.56 -7.26 9.74
CA LYS A 427 28.21 -8.32 8.77
C LYS A 427 29.03 -9.60 8.96
N ASN A 428 30.23 -9.46 9.51
CA ASN A 428 31.15 -10.58 9.76
C ASN A 428 30.64 -11.55 10.84
N ILE A 429 29.63 -11.18 11.64
CA ILE A 429 28.96 -12.10 12.59
C ILE A 429 28.42 -13.37 11.88
N PHE A 430 28.12 -13.28 10.60
CA PHE A 430 27.64 -14.39 9.80
C PHE A 430 28.71 -15.02 8.92
N ASN A 431 29.98 -14.62 9.08
CA ASN A 431 31.09 -15.22 8.35
C ASN A 431 31.52 -16.53 8.99
N GLU A 432 31.25 -17.63 8.30
CA GLU A 432 31.50 -18.97 8.80
C GLU A 432 32.97 -19.22 9.18
N ASN A 433 33.89 -18.77 8.34
CA ASN A 433 35.32 -19.00 8.57
C ASN A 433 35.82 -18.23 9.80
N LYS A 434 35.39 -16.97 9.97
CA LYS A 434 35.79 -16.14 11.13
C LYS A 434 35.19 -16.70 12.42
N LEU A 435 33.93 -17.08 12.41
CA LEU A 435 33.28 -17.66 13.58
C LEU A 435 33.89 -19.01 13.97
N ASN A 436 34.15 -19.88 13.01
CA ASN A 436 34.81 -21.15 13.28
C ASN A 436 36.23 -20.92 13.84
N LYS A 437 37.00 -19.97 13.28
CA LYS A 437 38.32 -19.63 13.83
C LYS A 437 38.21 -19.16 15.28
N TYR A 438 37.29 -18.25 15.55
CA TYR A 438 37.04 -17.75 16.92
C TYR A 438 36.66 -18.88 17.87
N PHE A 439 35.66 -19.71 17.52
CA PHE A 439 35.24 -20.79 18.39
C PHE A 439 36.35 -21.85 18.62
N ASN A 440 37.15 -22.13 17.59
CA ASN A 440 38.29 -23.03 17.74
C ASN A 440 39.39 -22.43 18.64
N SER A 441 39.54 -21.12 18.68
CA SER A 441 40.52 -20.46 19.57
C SER A 441 40.09 -20.39 21.04
N LEU A 442 38.86 -20.81 21.36
CA LEU A 442 38.34 -20.96 22.72
C LEU A 442 38.54 -22.39 23.27
N MET A 443 39.13 -23.22 22.45
CA MET A 443 39.48 -24.58 22.82
C MET A 443 40.80 -24.64 23.56
#